data_c05b893d3542950db35ad4ecc9711106
#
_entry.id   c05b893d3542950db35ad4ecc9711106
#
_cell.length_a   1.000
_cell.length_b   1.000
_cell.length_c   1.000
_cell.angle_alpha   90.00
_cell.angle_beta   90.00
_cell.angle_gamma   90.00
#
_symmetry.space_group_name_H-M   'P 1'
#
loop_
_entity.id
_entity.type
_entity.pdbx_description
1 polymer ?
#
loop_
_entity_poly.entity_id
_entity_poly.type
_entity_poly.pdbx_seq_one_letter_code
_entity_poly.pdbx_strand_id
1 'polypeptide(L)'
;MLTCTNAAPQFLHGTACDCANPGPSLKRRGFLAAAGMIAGASLLGGKASAASGDYEAMLVNCIDPRFTTNSLGYMGANNMRDRYSQFVIAGGPIGAIHTRFASWHSAFWDNLDITVQLHNIKRVVALTHRDCGAAKLAFGDAAVATRQAETAAHAEALRAFTAETRRRKPALTVLAGIMDLNGSVEVVG
;
A
#
# COMPACT_ATOMS: atom_id res chain seq x y z
N MET A 1 -37.74 21.03 -15.82
CA MET A 1 -37.41 21.20 -14.40
C MET A 1 -36.93 19.84 -13.88
N LEU A 2 -35.62 19.64 -13.80
CA LEU A 2 -35.01 18.46 -13.22
C LEU A 2 -34.18 18.94 -12.03
N THR A 3 -34.60 18.60 -10.84
CA THR A 3 -33.92 18.86 -9.58
C THR A 3 -32.78 17.88 -9.38
N CYS A 4 -31.54 18.36 -9.41
CA CYS A 4 -30.40 17.56 -9.00
C CYS A 4 -30.35 17.50 -7.47
N THR A 5 -30.78 16.39 -6.90
CA THR A 5 -30.50 16.01 -5.53
C THR A 5 -29.66 14.75 -5.55
N ASN A 6 -28.34 14.89 -5.42
CA ASN A 6 -27.48 13.81 -4.94
C ASN A 6 -26.24 14.39 -4.31
N ALA A 7 -26.20 14.32 -2.99
CA ALA A 7 -25.01 14.64 -2.21
C ALA A 7 -24.02 13.47 -2.31
N ALA A 8 -22.96 13.63 -3.08
CA ALA A 8 -21.78 12.79 -3.02
C ALA A 8 -20.70 13.49 -2.18
N PRO A 9 -19.84 12.77 -1.44
CA PRO A 9 -18.83 13.37 -0.58
C PRO A 9 -17.83 14.16 -1.42
N GLN A 10 -17.68 15.44 -1.04
CA GLN A 10 -16.74 16.35 -1.69
C GLN A 10 -15.31 15.95 -1.38
N PHE A 11 -14.61 15.41 -2.36
CA PHE A 11 -13.15 15.46 -2.37
C PHE A 11 -12.73 16.89 -2.71
N LEU A 12 -11.95 17.46 -1.79
CA LEU A 12 -11.44 18.82 -1.81
C LEU A 12 -10.75 19.17 -3.14
N HIS A 13 -11.39 19.95 -3.97
CA HIS A 13 -10.80 21.03 -4.73
C HIS A 13 -11.94 21.96 -5.12
N GLY A 14 -12.03 23.10 -4.42
CA GLY A 14 -12.99 24.14 -4.72
C GLY A 14 -12.72 24.74 -6.08
N THR A 15 -13.63 24.53 -6.98
CA THR A 15 -14.07 25.50 -7.99
C THR A 15 -15.47 25.09 -8.40
N ALA A 16 -16.41 26.01 -8.26
CA ALA A 16 -17.77 25.83 -8.74
C ALA A 16 -17.73 25.39 -10.20
N CYS A 17 -18.51 24.33 -10.54
CA CYS A 17 -18.74 23.97 -11.94
C CYS A 17 -19.48 25.12 -12.62
N ASP A 18 -18.74 25.98 -13.32
CA ASP A 18 -19.30 26.97 -14.23
C ASP A 18 -19.63 26.25 -15.56
N CYS A 19 -20.86 25.80 -15.67
CA CYS A 19 -21.36 25.11 -16.87
C CYS A 19 -21.63 26.07 -18.05
N ALA A 20 -21.23 27.35 -17.95
CA ALA A 20 -21.61 28.39 -18.91
C ALA A 20 -20.45 28.84 -19.81
N ASN A 21 -19.26 28.27 -19.75
CA ASN A 21 -18.17 28.71 -20.62
C ASN A 21 -17.72 27.55 -21.54
N PRO A 22 -18.19 27.48 -22.79
CA PRO A 22 -17.60 26.57 -23.78
C PRO A 22 -16.18 27.07 -24.06
N GLY A 23 -15.17 26.43 -23.46
CA GLY A 23 -13.79 26.71 -23.76
C GLY A 23 -13.51 26.69 -25.27
N PRO A 24 -12.42 27.33 -25.75
CA PRO A 24 -12.13 27.45 -27.15
C PRO A 24 -12.10 26.07 -27.84
N SER A 25 -13.02 25.85 -28.76
CA SER A 25 -13.06 24.63 -29.56
C SER A 25 -11.83 24.53 -30.45
N LEU A 26 -10.87 23.72 -30.08
CA LEU A 26 -9.72 23.38 -30.89
C LEU A 26 -10.22 22.68 -32.17
N LYS A 27 -10.18 23.37 -33.30
CA LYS A 27 -10.48 22.73 -34.60
C LYS A 27 -9.50 21.58 -34.84
N ARG A 28 -9.98 20.46 -35.42
CA ARG A 28 -9.19 19.25 -35.68
C ARG A 28 -7.79 19.52 -36.29
N ARG A 29 -7.66 20.54 -37.13
CA ARG A 29 -6.39 20.96 -37.73
C ARG A 29 -5.40 21.54 -36.70
N GLY A 30 -5.88 22.28 -35.69
CA GLY A 30 -5.03 22.82 -34.62
C GLY A 30 -4.52 21.74 -33.67
N PHE A 31 -5.32 20.69 -33.42
CA PHE A 31 -4.89 19.56 -32.61
C PHE A 31 -3.75 18.77 -33.27
N LEU A 32 -3.83 18.52 -34.59
CA LEU A 32 -2.78 17.82 -35.33
C LEU A 32 -1.48 18.62 -35.42
N ALA A 33 -1.55 19.95 -35.53
CA ALA A 33 -0.36 20.80 -35.50
C ALA A 33 0.32 20.85 -34.14
N ALA A 34 -0.46 20.88 -33.05
CA ALA A 34 0.07 20.79 -31.69
C ALA A 34 0.69 19.43 -31.38
N ALA A 35 0.06 18.34 -31.86
CA ALA A 35 0.60 16.97 -31.70
C ALA A 35 1.93 16.79 -32.48
N GLY A 36 2.08 17.42 -33.66
CA GLY A 36 3.33 17.37 -34.42
C GLY A 36 4.50 18.10 -33.73
N MET A 37 4.25 19.17 -33.00
CA MET A 37 5.29 19.91 -32.26
C MET A 37 5.71 19.15 -30.97
N ILE A 38 4.79 18.41 -30.35
CA ILE A 38 5.12 17.57 -29.17
C ILE A 38 5.94 16.35 -29.59
N ALA A 39 5.67 15.76 -30.76
CA ALA A 39 6.44 14.64 -31.28
C ALA A 39 7.90 15.00 -31.61
N GLY A 40 8.16 16.25 -32.04
CA GLY A 40 9.51 16.77 -32.31
C GLY A 40 10.33 17.01 -31.03
N ALA A 41 9.71 17.37 -29.92
CA ALA A 41 10.39 17.60 -28.65
C ALA A 41 10.77 16.29 -27.91
N SER A 42 10.14 15.18 -28.25
CA SER A 42 10.45 13.85 -27.65
C SER A 42 11.74 13.22 -28.15
N LEU A 43 12.39 13.79 -29.17
CA LEU A 43 13.66 13.31 -29.70
C LEU A 43 14.90 13.89 -28.97
N LEU A 44 14.70 14.84 -28.04
CA LEU A 44 15.75 15.24 -27.11
C LEU A 44 15.70 14.27 -25.92
N GLY A 45 16.34 13.13 -26.11
CA GLY A 45 16.32 11.97 -25.24
C GLY A 45 16.62 12.24 -23.76
N GLY A 46 15.61 12.69 -23.03
CA GLY A 46 15.55 12.46 -21.61
C GLY A 46 15.36 10.96 -21.40
N LYS A 47 16.38 10.26 -20.92
CA LYS A 47 16.22 8.88 -20.44
C LYS A 47 15.08 8.92 -19.43
N ALA A 48 13.95 8.29 -19.73
CA ALA A 48 12.94 7.98 -18.71
C ALA A 48 13.67 7.11 -17.68
N SER A 49 14.12 7.73 -16.57
CA SER A 49 14.65 7.01 -15.44
C SER A 49 13.45 6.27 -14.84
N ALA A 50 13.44 4.95 -14.96
CA ALA A 50 12.56 4.14 -14.14
C ALA A 50 12.77 4.61 -12.68
N ALA A 51 11.70 4.74 -11.91
CA ALA A 51 11.76 5.21 -10.53
C ALA A 51 12.61 4.26 -9.67
N SER A 52 13.91 4.44 -9.75
CA SER A 52 14.91 3.77 -8.91
C SER A 52 15.45 4.77 -7.90
N GLY A 53 15.74 4.33 -6.70
CA GLY A 53 16.24 5.20 -5.65
C GLY A 53 16.47 4.48 -4.33
N ASP A 54 16.99 5.21 -3.35
CA ASP A 54 17.17 4.73 -1.99
C ASP A 54 15.95 5.09 -1.14
N TYR A 55 15.14 4.09 -0.81
CA TYR A 55 13.98 4.23 0.05
C TYR A 55 14.19 3.50 1.38
N GLU A 56 13.35 3.79 2.36
CA GLU A 56 13.52 3.25 3.72
C GLU A 56 12.94 1.85 3.88
N ALA A 57 11.74 1.61 3.30
CA ALA A 57 10.99 0.43 3.67
C ALA A 57 10.08 -0.09 2.56
N MET A 58 9.63 -1.33 2.75
CA MET A 58 8.37 -1.83 2.20
C MET A 58 7.39 -2.04 3.34
N LEU A 59 6.23 -1.38 3.28
CA LEU A 59 5.10 -1.65 4.16
C LEU A 59 4.30 -2.82 3.62
N VAL A 60 4.02 -3.80 4.49
CA VAL A 60 3.13 -4.93 4.21
C VAL A 60 1.96 -4.86 5.17
N ASN A 61 0.77 -4.61 4.67
CA ASN A 61 -0.44 -4.45 5.49
C ASN A 61 -1.69 -5.03 4.83
N CYS A 62 -2.79 -5.06 5.60
CA CYS A 62 -4.06 -5.62 5.14
C CYS A 62 -4.80 -4.69 4.17
N ILE A 63 -5.66 -5.29 3.34
CA ILE A 63 -6.61 -4.58 2.46
C ILE A 63 -7.77 -3.91 3.22
N ASP A 64 -7.91 -4.13 4.52
CA ASP A 64 -9.02 -3.61 5.32
C ASP A 64 -9.06 -2.07 5.27
N PRO A 65 -10.16 -1.46 4.77
CA PRO A 65 -10.23 -0.02 4.53
C PRO A 65 -10.12 0.81 5.82
N ARG A 66 -10.42 0.24 6.98
CA ARG A 66 -10.32 0.91 8.29
C ARG A 66 -8.89 1.31 8.64
N PHE A 67 -7.91 0.65 8.03
CA PHE A 67 -6.48 0.84 8.34
C PHE A 67 -5.71 1.64 7.28
N THR A 68 -6.33 2.07 6.19
CA THR A 68 -5.66 2.84 5.13
C THR A 68 -5.03 4.12 5.70
N THR A 69 -5.83 4.96 6.36
CA THR A 69 -5.35 6.21 6.97
C THR A 69 -4.43 5.95 8.16
N ASN A 70 -4.75 4.95 9.00
CA ASN A 70 -3.94 4.60 10.16
C ASN A 70 -2.54 4.11 9.77
N SER A 71 -2.43 3.28 8.73
CA SER A 71 -1.14 2.84 8.21
C SER A 71 -0.31 3.99 7.64
N LEU A 72 -0.94 4.89 6.88
CA LEU A 72 -0.27 6.10 6.37
C LEU A 72 0.20 7.00 7.53
N GLY A 73 -0.64 7.20 8.54
CA GLY A 73 -0.30 7.98 9.74
C GLY A 73 0.86 7.37 10.51
N TYR A 74 0.85 6.05 10.71
CA TYR A 74 1.95 5.32 11.36
C TYR A 74 3.28 5.49 10.61
N MET A 75 3.27 5.29 9.30
CA MET A 75 4.47 5.47 8.47
C MET A 75 4.97 6.92 8.52
N GLY A 76 4.06 7.90 8.48
CA GLY A 76 4.40 9.32 8.61
C GLY A 76 5.02 9.66 9.96
N ALA A 77 4.45 9.16 11.06
CA ALA A 77 4.97 9.37 12.42
C ALA A 77 6.36 8.75 12.63
N ASN A 78 6.70 7.72 11.85
CA ASN A 78 8.03 7.08 11.88
C ASN A 78 9.00 7.65 10.82
N ASN A 79 8.75 8.85 10.29
CA ASN A 79 9.58 9.55 9.31
C ASN A 79 9.76 8.79 7.98
N MET A 80 8.77 7.97 7.60
CA MET A 80 8.81 7.18 6.37
C MET A 80 7.83 7.69 5.29
N ARG A 81 7.20 8.86 5.49
CA ARG A 81 6.29 9.44 4.50
C ARG A 81 7.02 9.62 3.16
N ASP A 82 6.40 9.13 2.08
CA ASP A 82 6.94 9.17 0.71
C ASP A 82 8.29 8.48 0.53
N ARG A 83 8.67 7.61 1.50
CA ARG A 83 9.95 6.91 1.53
C ARG A 83 9.78 5.38 1.66
N TYR A 84 8.62 4.84 1.33
CA TYR A 84 8.37 3.41 1.36
C TYR A 84 7.53 2.94 0.18
N SER A 85 7.77 1.70 -0.24
CA SER A 85 6.87 0.96 -1.13
C SER A 85 5.76 0.31 -0.31
N GLN A 86 4.63 0.00 -0.92
CA GLN A 86 3.53 -0.63 -0.20
C GLN A 86 3.06 -1.89 -0.92
N PHE A 87 2.92 -2.98 -0.16
CA PHE A 87 2.27 -4.20 -0.60
C PHE A 87 1.03 -4.45 0.28
N VAL A 88 -0.14 -4.44 -0.35
CA VAL A 88 -1.43 -4.56 0.34
C VAL A 88 -2.11 -5.86 -0.08
N ILE A 89 -2.36 -6.75 0.89
CA ILE A 89 -3.00 -8.04 0.66
C ILE A 89 -3.86 -8.41 1.87
N ALA A 90 -4.90 -9.23 1.71
CA ALA A 90 -5.74 -9.65 2.84
C ALA A 90 -4.89 -10.28 3.95
N GLY A 91 -5.02 -9.74 5.17
CA GLY A 91 -4.21 -10.15 6.33
C GLY A 91 -2.77 -9.62 6.36
N GLY A 92 -2.32 -8.89 5.31
CA GLY A 92 -0.95 -8.40 5.24
C GLY A 92 0.09 -9.52 5.38
N PRO A 93 0.95 -9.49 6.43
CA PRO A 93 1.95 -10.54 6.69
C PRO A 93 1.36 -11.95 6.80
N ILE A 94 0.14 -12.10 7.32
CA ILE A 94 -0.57 -13.40 7.39
C ILE A 94 -0.83 -13.93 5.98
N GLY A 95 -1.31 -13.07 5.07
CA GLY A 95 -1.56 -13.42 3.67
C GLY A 95 -0.29 -13.84 2.92
N ALA A 96 0.87 -13.29 3.32
CA ALA A 96 2.16 -13.55 2.70
C ALA A 96 2.85 -14.84 3.20
N ILE A 97 2.42 -15.43 4.35
CA ILE A 97 3.13 -16.55 4.97
C ILE A 97 2.24 -17.75 5.33
N HIS A 98 0.96 -17.53 5.65
CA HIS A 98 0.09 -18.60 6.15
C HIS A 98 -0.32 -19.56 5.02
N THR A 99 -0.27 -20.87 5.28
CA THR A 99 -0.55 -21.93 4.29
C THR A 99 -1.93 -21.85 3.65
N ARG A 100 -2.92 -21.30 4.36
CA ARG A 100 -4.26 -21.02 3.82
C ARG A 100 -4.22 -20.18 2.55
N PHE A 101 -3.21 -19.32 2.41
CA PHE A 101 -3.04 -18.37 1.32
C PHE A 101 -1.81 -18.68 0.47
N ALA A 102 -1.39 -19.93 0.41
CA ALA A 102 -0.14 -20.35 -0.24
C ALA A 102 -0.03 -19.88 -1.70
N SER A 103 -1.14 -19.77 -2.43
CA SER A 103 -1.17 -19.27 -3.82
C SER A 103 -0.79 -17.80 -3.96
N TRP A 104 -0.78 -17.02 -2.86
CA TRP A 104 -0.43 -15.60 -2.87
C TRP A 104 1.03 -15.35 -2.52
N HIS A 105 1.72 -16.35 -1.99
CA HIS A 105 3.07 -16.16 -1.44
C HIS A 105 4.07 -15.69 -2.50
N SER A 106 4.02 -16.26 -3.71
CA SER A 106 4.91 -15.83 -4.80
C SER A 106 4.73 -14.36 -5.14
N ALA A 107 3.48 -13.88 -5.22
CA ALA A 107 3.20 -12.48 -5.52
C ALA A 107 3.86 -11.53 -4.51
N PHE A 108 3.85 -11.87 -3.23
CA PHE A 108 4.54 -11.07 -2.21
C PHE A 108 6.07 -11.12 -2.39
N TRP A 109 6.64 -12.32 -2.48
CA TRP A 109 8.09 -12.47 -2.54
C TRP A 109 8.69 -11.87 -3.79
N ASP A 110 8.04 -12.02 -4.94
CA ASP A 110 8.48 -11.42 -6.21
C ASP A 110 8.43 -9.88 -6.14
N ASN A 111 7.37 -9.31 -5.53
CA ASN A 111 7.29 -7.85 -5.32
C ASN A 111 8.34 -7.35 -4.32
N LEU A 112 8.66 -8.11 -3.27
CA LEU A 112 9.74 -7.77 -2.36
C LEU A 112 11.09 -7.77 -3.08
N ASP A 113 11.34 -8.75 -3.95
CA ASP A 113 12.58 -8.84 -4.73
C ASP A 113 12.74 -7.63 -5.66
N ILE A 114 11.68 -7.25 -6.37
CA ILE A 114 11.64 -6.06 -7.22
C ILE A 114 11.87 -4.80 -6.38
N THR A 115 11.24 -4.70 -5.21
CA THR A 115 11.39 -3.55 -4.32
C THR A 115 12.82 -3.41 -3.80
N VAL A 116 13.46 -4.52 -3.43
CA VAL A 116 14.89 -4.51 -3.05
C VAL A 116 15.76 -4.06 -4.21
N GLN A 117 15.51 -4.58 -5.42
CA GLN A 117 16.30 -4.28 -6.60
C GLN A 117 16.20 -2.81 -7.05
N LEU A 118 14.98 -2.26 -7.08
CA LEU A 118 14.72 -0.92 -7.62
C LEU A 118 14.79 0.18 -6.57
N HIS A 119 14.40 -0.11 -5.34
CA HIS A 119 14.23 0.88 -4.28
C HIS A 119 15.27 0.75 -3.16
N ASN A 120 16.18 -0.23 -3.24
CA ASN A 120 17.29 -0.44 -2.28
C ASN A 120 16.84 -0.24 -0.82
N ILE A 121 15.71 -0.82 -0.44
CA ILE A 121 15.09 -0.65 0.88
C ILE A 121 15.95 -1.25 1.99
N LYS A 122 15.83 -0.71 3.21
CA LYS A 122 16.59 -1.12 4.39
C LYS A 122 15.79 -2.06 5.30
N ARG A 123 14.46 -2.01 5.20
CA ARG A 123 13.57 -2.76 6.10
C ARG A 123 12.22 -3.12 5.48
N VAL A 124 11.58 -4.10 6.11
CA VAL A 124 10.16 -4.39 5.90
C VAL A 124 9.40 -3.99 7.15
N VAL A 125 8.32 -3.23 7.00
CA VAL A 125 7.36 -2.91 8.06
C VAL A 125 6.16 -3.83 7.88
N ALA A 126 6.00 -4.79 8.78
CA ALA A 126 5.00 -5.85 8.72
C ALA A 126 3.88 -5.57 9.72
N LEU A 127 2.74 -5.07 9.24
CA LEU A 127 1.60 -4.72 10.08
C LEU A 127 0.43 -5.69 9.84
N THR A 128 0.05 -6.41 10.89
CA THR A 128 -1.28 -7.01 11.02
C THR A 128 -2.19 -6.05 11.78
N HIS A 129 -3.47 -6.38 11.95
CA HIS A 129 -4.38 -5.52 12.71
C HIS A 129 -5.42 -6.32 13.48
N ARG A 130 -6.00 -5.71 14.51
CA ARG A 130 -7.09 -6.28 15.30
C ARG A 130 -8.35 -6.44 14.45
N ASP A 131 -9.17 -7.42 14.82
CA ASP A 131 -10.44 -7.74 14.14
C ASP A 131 -10.23 -8.01 12.63
N CYS A 132 -9.20 -8.80 12.31
CA CYS A 132 -8.84 -9.10 10.93
C CYS A 132 -9.60 -10.31 10.39
N GLY A 133 -10.43 -10.10 9.36
CA GLY A 133 -11.17 -11.19 8.72
C GLY A 133 -10.27 -12.28 8.12
N ALA A 134 -9.11 -11.91 7.58
CA ALA A 134 -8.15 -12.89 7.05
C ALA A 134 -7.48 -13.69 8.17
N ALA A 135 -7.22 -13.10 9.34
CA ALA A 135 -6.74 -13.85 10.51
C ALA A 135 -7.76 -14.88 10.97
N LYS A 136 -9.04 -14.50 11.03
CA LYS A 136 -10.13 -15.43 11.32
C LYS A 136 -10.20 -16.59 10.33
N LEU A 137 -10.04 -16.33 9.04
CA LEU A 137 -9.99 -17.37 8.00
C LEU A 137 -8.75 -18.27 8.11
N ALA A 138 -7.62 -17.74 8.54
CA ALA A 138 -6.36 -18.46 8.67
C ALA A 138 -6.33 -19.35 9.91
N PHE A 139 -6.72 -18.80 11.07
CA PHE A 139 -6.53 -19.45 12.39
C PHE A 139 -7.82 -20.01 12.99
N GLY A 140 -9.00 -19.65 12.44
CA GLY A 140 -10.32 -20.02 12.95
C GLY A 140 -10.83 -19.09 14.04
N ASP A 141 -12.13 -19.21 14.35
CA ASP A 141 -12.86 -18.33 15.26
C ASP A 141 -12.29 -18.31 16.67
N ALA A 142 -11.91 -19.48 17.20
CA ALA A 142 -11.38 -19.60 18.56
C ALA A 142 -10.06 -18.82 18.75
N ALA A 143 -9.22 -18.77 17.72
CA ALA A 143 -7.93 -18.10 17.79
C ALA A 143 -8.04 -16.57 17.77
N VAL A 144 -9.21 -16.03 17.41
CA VAL A 144 -9.48 -14.57 17.38
C VAL A 144 -10.63 -14.17 18.33
N ALA A 145 -11.12 -15.11 19.15
CA ALA A 145 -12.29 -14.87 20.01
C ALA A 145 -12.02 -13.94 21.19
N THR A 146 -10.78 -13.85 21.64
CA THR A 146 -10.36 -12.95 22.71
C THR A 146 -9.13 -12.15 22.28
N ARG A 147 -8.96 -10.96 22.88
CA ARG A 147 -7.76 -10.15 22.60
C ARG A 147 -6.46 -10.91 22.84
N GLN A 148 -6.41 -11.73 23.88
CA GLN A 148 -5.21 -12.53 24.20
C GLN A 148 -4.94 -13.59 23.13
N ALA A 149 -5.95 -14.36 22.71
CA ALA A 149 -5.82 -15.37 21.68
C ALA A 149 -5.43 -14.74 20.34
N GLU A 150 -6.11 -13.65 19.97
CA GLU A 150 -5.81 -12.89 18.77
C GLU A 150 -4.37 -12.36 18.76
N THR A 151 -3.89 -11.78 19.90
CA THR A 151 -2.49 -11.36 20.03
C THR A 151 -1.54 -12.51 19.78
N ALA A 152 -1.79 -13.68 20.37
CA ALA A 152 -0.95 -14.85 20.21
C ALA A 152 -0.87 -15.33 18.76
N ALA A 153 -2.02 -15.42 18.06
CA ALA A 153 -2.10 -15.84 16.67
C ALA A 153 -1.36 -14.85 15.72
N HIS A 154 -1.60 -13.55 15.91
CA HIS A 154 -0.91 -12.52 15.12
C HIS A 154 0.60 -12.50 15.39
N ALA A 155 1.02 -12.62 16.65
CA ALA A 155 2.43 -12.65 17.02
C ALA A 155 3.15 -13.88 16.44
N GLU A 156 2.50 -15.05 16.43
CA GLU A 156 3.03 -16.25 15.78
C GLU A 156 3.27 -16.01 14.28
N ALA A 157 2.25 -15.51 13.57
CA ALA A 157 2.38 -15.21 12.14
C ALA A 157 3.48 -14.17 11.86
N LEU A 158 3.57 -13.11 12.67
CA LEU A 158 4.58 -12.07 12.53
C LEU A 158 6.00 -12.60 12.78
N ARG A 159 6.17 -13.49 13.74
CA ARG A 159 7.46 -14.19 13.96
C ARG A 159 7.83 -15.08 12.79
N ALA A 160 6.88 -15.87 12.27
CA ALA A 160 7.10 -16.70 11.09
C ALA A 160 7.45 -15.87 9.85
N PHE A 161 6.72 -14.78 9.61
CA PHE A 161 6.99 -13.83 8.54
C PHE A 161 8.39 -13.20 8.68
N THR A 162 8.76 -12.79 9.89
CA THR A 162 10.07 -12.20 10.18
C THR A 162 11.20 -13.21 9.92
N ALA A 163 11.03 -14.43 10.37
CA ALA A 163 12.03 -15.51 10.18
C ALA A 163 12.22 -15.81 8.68
N GLU A 164 11.13 -15.94 7.93
CA GLU A 164 11.20 -16.23 6.49
C GLU A 164 11.78 -15.04 5.71
N THR A 165 11.43 -13.80 6.07
CA THR A 165 12.01 -12.60 5.47
C THR A 165 13.52 -12.54 5.69
N ARG A 166 13.99 -12.77 6.92
CA ARG A 166 15.42 -12.80 7.24
C ARG A 166 16.17 -13.93 6.52
N ARG A 167 15.52 -15.08 6.37
CA ARG A 167 16.10 -16.21 5.64
C ARG A 167 16.32 -15.87 4.16
N ARG A 168 15.33 -15.20 3.51
CA ARG A 168 15.39 -14.85 2.09
C ARG A 168 16.20 -13.59 1.83
N LYS A 169 16.14 -12.63 2.72
CA LYS A 169 16.72 -11.29 2.60
C LYS A 169 17.46 -10.90 3.88
N PRO A 170 18.62 -11.50 4.17
CA PRO A 170 19.34 -11.31 5.44
C PRO A 170 19.80 -9.87 5.68
N ALA A 171 19.90 -9.05 4.63
CA ALA A 171 20.25 -7.64 4.73
C ALA A 171 19.10 -6.75 5.22
N LEU A 172 17.85 -7.24 5.17
CA LEU A 172 16.69 -6.47 5.60
C LEU A 172 16.40 -6.64 7.09
N THR A 173 16.09 -5.55 7.77
CA THR A 173 15.46 -5.60 9.09
C THR A 173 13.95 -5.72 8.94
N VAL A 174 13.27 -6.33 9.93
CA VAL A 174 11.81 -6.43 9.97
C VAL A 174 11.30 -5.74 11.22
N LEU A 175 10.41 -4.78 11.05
CA LEU A 175 9.63 -4.15 12.12
C LEU A 175 8.23 -4.75 12.06
N ALA A 176 7.88 -5.56 13.05
CA ALA A 176 6.62 -6.28 13.09
C ALA A 176 5.69 -5.72 14.16
N GLY A 177 4.40 -5.58 13.86
CA GLY A 177 3.44 -5.05 14.83
C GLY A 177 1.99 -5.38 14.52
N ILE A 178 1.17 -5.28 15.56
CA ILE A 178 -0.28 -5.44 15.50
C ILE A 178 -0.91 -4.07 15.68
N MET A 179 -1.60 -3.57 14.65
CA MET A 179 -2.30 -2.28 14.70
C MET A 179 -3.68 -2.45 15.33
N ASP A 180 -3.98 -1.62 16.30
CA ASP A 180 -5.31 -1.55 16.91
C ASP A 180 -6.25 -0.70 16.05
N LEU A 181 -7.57 -0.77 16.28
CA LEU A 181 -8.59 -0.01 15.56
C LEU A 181 -8.41 1.51 15.65
N ASN A 182 -7.76 2.00 16.69
CA ASN A 182 -7.41 3.41 16.85
C ASN A 182 -6.08 3.83 16.18
N GLY A 183 -5.40 2.90 15.49
CA GLY A 183 -4.14 3.15 14.80
C GLY A 183 -2.88 3.00 15.66
N SER A 184 -3.00 2.74 16.97
CA SER A 184 -1.83 2.41 17.79
C SER A 184 -1.25 1.04 17.40
N VAL A 185 0.07 0.89 17.51
CA VAL A 185 0.77 -0.35 17.13
C VAL A 185 1.47 -0.97 18.33
N GLU A 186 1.11 -2.22 18.60
CA GLU A 186 1.81 -3.09 19.55
C GLU A 186 2.95 -3.79 18.80
N VAL A 187 4.20 -3.49 19.17
CA VAL A 187 5.39 -4.10 18.53
C VAL A 187 5.55 -5.54 18.96
N VAL A 188 5.81 -6.42 18.00
CA VAL A 188 6.09 -7.84 18.24
C VAL A 188 7.56 -8.10 17.98
N GLY A 189 8.26 -8.50 19.02
CA GLY A 189 9.69 -8.88 18.98
C GLY A 189 9.90 -10.36 18.64
#